data_d619a5005201d13bb81f050ddec9334e
#
_entry.id   d619a5005201d13bb81f050ddec9334e
#
_cell.length_a   1.000
_cell.length_b   1.000
_cell.length_c   1.000
_cell.angle_alpha   90.00
_cell.angle_beta   90.00
_cell.angle_gamma   90.00
#
_symmetry.space_group_name_H-M   'P 1'
#
loop_
_entity.id
_entity.type
_entity.pdbx_description
1 polymer ?
#
loop_
_entity_poly.entity_id
_entity_poly.type
_entity_poly.pdbx_seq_one_letter_code
_entity_poly.pdbx_strand_id
1 'polypeptide(L)'
;GNTGSGKSNTLANVYSHYIKELNGYVSSNATVLLFDLNNEYGNNSICNKQHKVIYNLTTRKQSSKRIPFSFENITEDEMSILLNASIKTQIPTIKHAFKSLKEEHEEEYYLKYVKNTIRNNQKDLFFAIRFRLNEYIKNINNINWHSNALNFYYSKDDGTRIFNNSSDFDSIVLNNIQINLPAEPLDRFKFELCFSIIRECEHGVNSEFLLPLLTRAEKIFNDLKKVFDFEDNSDIFENKNLAIIQLGNVNNDMTMIVPSLISSVIFRRQLEKKQGEEIKSIINIVLDEAHNILYKEDDLAVHNNLLEKFEKIVKEGRKFGVFLTVSSQRPSDISSTILSQLHNYFIHKLVNPNDLNQIRKAVAFLDENALNFLTILAPGECILSGTSLSMPIFIQIEELDNETKPNSNNVILFGRDGIIK
;
A
#
# COMPACT_ATOMS: atom_id res chain seq x y z
N GLY A 1 16.12 18.47 0.52
CA GLY A 1 16.68 19.55 -0.33
C GLY A 1 15.73 19.95 -1.45
N ASN A 2 15.82 21.18 -1.91
CA ASN A 2 14.96 21.69 -3.00
C ASN A 2 15.13 20.90 -4.30
N THR A 3 14.19 21.05 -5.24
CA THR A 3 14.29 20.49 -6.60
C THR A 3 15.59 20.95 -7.27
N GLY A 4 16.33 20.02 -7.89
CA GLY A 4 17.62 20.33 -8.53
C GLY A 4 18.80 20.51 -7.58
N SER A 5 18.65 20.32 -6.27
CA SER A 5 19.75 20.43 -5.29
C SER A 5 20.74 19.24 -5.30
N GLY A 6 20.48 18.19 -6.08
CA GLY A 6 21.33 16.99 -6.14
C GLY A 6 20.86 15.80 -5.28
N LYS A 7 19.69 15.88 -4.68
CA LYS A 7 19.11 14.87 -3.77
C LYS A 7 19.04 13.46 -4.39
N SER A 8 18.44 13.34 -5.58
CA SER A 8 18.30 12.05 -6.28
C SER A 8 19.67 11.49 -6.70
N ASN A 9 20.62 12.36 -7.07
CA ASN A 9 22.00 11.98 -7.36
C ASN A 9 22.70 11.44 -6.10
N THR A 10 22.50 12.10 -4.95
CA THR A 10 23.06 11.64 -3.67
C THR A 10 22.50 10.25 -3.30
N LEU A 11 21.20 10.06 -3.41
CA LEU A 11 20.58 8.78 -3.13
C LEU A 11 21.12 7.67 -4.03
N ALA A 12 21.19 7.92 -5.34
CA ALA A 12 21.74 6.97 -6.30
C ALA A 12 23.22 6.66 -6.03
N ASN A 13 24.03 7.67 -5.69
CA ASN A 13 25.45 7.53 -5.38
C ASN A 13 25.66 6.65 -4.13
N VAL A 14 25.00 6.98 -3.02
CA VAL A 14 25.09 6.23 -1.76
C VAL A 14 24.73 4.76 -1.98
N TYR A 15 23.62 4.48 -2.66
CA TYR A 15 23.19 3.10 -2.87
C TYR A 15 23.98 2.38 -3.97
N SER A 16 24.56 3.09 -4.94
CA SER A 16 25.50 2.49 -5.90
C SER A 16 26.74 1.96 -5.19
N HIS A 17 27.33 2.77 -4.31
CA HIS A 17 28.47 2.34 -3.50
C HIS A 17 28.08 1.20 -2.54
N TYR A 18 26.96 1.32 -1.84
CA TYR A 18 26.46 0.28 -0.95
C TYR A 18 26.31 -1.08 -1.66
N ILE A 19 25.70 -1.11 -2.85
CA ILE A 19 25.51 -2.36 -3.61
C ILE A 19 26.84 -2.88 -4.16
N LYS A 20 27.77 -2.03 -4.58
CA LYS A 20 29.11 -2.46 -5.00
C LYS A 20 29.87 -3.14 -3.85
N GLU A 21 29.82 -2.58 -2.66
CA GLU A 21 30.44 -3.16 -1.47
C GLU A 21 29.78 -4.48 -1.07
N LEU A 22 28.45 -4.58 -1.16
CA LEU A 22 27.73 -5.83 -0.91
C LEU A 22 28.18 -6.98 -1.84
N ASN A 23 28.44 -6.68 -3.11
CA ASN A 23 28.92 -7.68 -4.08
C ASN A 23 30.36 -8.14 -3.80
N GLY A 24 31.13 -7.37 -3.01
CA GLY A 24 32.53 -7.67 -2.66
C GLY A 24 32.72 -8.35 -1.31
N TYR A 25 31.89 -8.04 -0.30
CA TYR A 25 32.14 -8.41 1.10
C TYR A 25 30.97 -9.08 1.81
N VAL A 26 29.75 -8.89 1.38
CA VAL A 26 28.58 -9.35 2.12
C VAL A 26 27.85 -10.37 1.30
N SER A 27 27.69 -11.52 1.93
CA SER A 27 26.78 -12.56 1.51
C SER A 27 25.45 -12.01 1.03
N SER A 28 24.75 -12.79 0.23
CA SER A 28 23.40 -12.65 -0.31
C SER A 28 22.28 -12.10 0.64
N ASN A 29 22.64 -11.64 1.84
CA ASN A 29 21.70 -11.37 2.92
C ASN A 29 21.39 -9.88 3.15
N ALA A 30 21.89 -8.97 2.29
CA ALA A 30 21.54 -7.56 2.37
C ALA A 30 20.82 -7.12 1.09
N THR A 31 19.64 -6.52 1.25
CA THR A 31 18.77 -6.09 0.16
C THR A 31 18.33 -4.64 0.34
N VAL A 32 18.00 -4.01 -0.78
CA VAL A 32 17.49 -2.64 -0.84
C VAL A 32 16.14 -2.65 -1.56
N LEU A 33 15.13 -2.12 -0.91
CA LEU A 33 13.80 -1.89 -1.49
C LEU A 33 13.58 -0.40 -1.66
N LEU A 34 13.54 0.08 -2.89
CA LEU A 34 13.35 1.48 -3.22
C LEU A 34 11.92 1.73 -3.74
N PHE A 35 11.18 2.61 -3.07
CA PHE A 35 9.93 3.17 -3.55
C PHE A 35 10.20 4.48 -4.29
N ASP A 36 10.02 4.45 -5.60
CA ASP A 36 10.36 5.50 -6.55
C ASP A 36 9.08 6.21 -7.02
N LEU A 37 8.75 7.33 -6.39
CA LEU A 37 7.50 8.06 -6.67
C LEU A 37 7.53 8.82 -7.99
N ASN A 38 8.71 9.21 -8.46
CA ASN A 38 8.87 10.00 -9.68
C ASN A 38 9.32 9.16 -10.89
N ASN A 39 9.53 7.84 -10.71
CA ASN A 39 10.07 6.93 -11.74
C ASN A 39 11.47 7.33 -12.23
N GLU A 40 12.33 7.82 -11.33
CA GLU A 40 13.67 8.33 -11.67
C GLU A 40 14.73 7.21 -11.78
N TYR A 41 14.53 6.06 -11.12
CA TYR A 41 15.56 5.03 -10.95
C TYR A 41 15.39 3.79 -11.86
N GLY A 42 14.52 3.89 -12.86
CA GLY A 42 14.23 2.79 -13.80
C GLY A 42 15.32 2.51 -14.86
N ASN A 43 16.30 3.40 -15.00
CA ASN A 43 17.45 3.25 -15.92
C ASN A 43 18.59 2.43 -15.27
N ASN A 44 19.86 2.68 -15.63
CA ASN A 44 21.03 2.05 -15.00
C ASN A 44 21.49 2.75 -13.70
N SER A 45 20.70 3.68 -13.15
CA SER A 45 21.02 4.32 -11.87
C SER A 45 21.12 3.28 -10.74
N ILE A 46 21.98 3.54 -9.77
CA ILE A 46 22.31 2.66 -8.65
C ILE A 46 23.09 1.42 -9.11
N CYS A 47 22.54 0.60 -10.00
CA CYS A 47 23.22 -0.54 -10.63
C CYS A 47 22.60 -0.86 -11.99
N ASN A 48 23.31 -1.70 -12.77
CA ASN A 48 22.82 -2.17 -14.07
C ASN A 48 21.45 -2.87 -13.92
N LYS A 49 20.56 -2.68 -14.90
CA LYS A 49 19.20 -3.29 -14.93
C LYS A 49 19.20 -4.81 -14.74
N GLN A 50 20.25 -5.50 -15.12
CA GLN A 50 20.36 -6.96 -14.93
C GLN A 50 20.50 -7.36 -13.45
N HIS A 51 20.95 -6.45 -12.57
CA HIS A 51 21.19 -6.71 -11.15
C HIS A 51 20.09 -6.19 -10.23
N LYS A 52 18.98 -5.70 -10.79
CA LYS A 52 17.83 -5.22 -10.05
C LYS A 52 16.52 -5.70 -10.62
N VAL A 53 15.48 -5.68 -9.80
CA VAL A 53 14.09 -5.93 -10.21
C VAL A 53 13.37 -4.59 -10.26
N ILE A 54 12.55 -4.38 -11.29
CA ILE A 54 11.76 -3.15 -11.44
C ILE A 54 10.29 -3.54 -11.61
N TYR A 55 9.45 -3.00 -10.73
CA TYR A 55 8.00 -3.08 -10.79
C TYR A 55 7.46 -1.71 -11.21
N ASN A 56 7.03 -1.57 -12.46
CA ASN A 56 6.42 -0.33 -12.95
C ASN A 56 4.90 -0.44 -12.78
N LEU A 57 4.38 0.15 -11.71
CA LEU A 57 2.99 0.00 -11.30
C LEU A 57 2.09 1.08 -11.91
N THR A 58 0.85 0.72 -12.15
CA THR A 58 -0.19 1.65 -12.61
C THR A 58 -1.58 1.20 -12.13
N THR A 59 -2.43 2.17 -11.75
CA THR A 59 -3.82 1.92 -11.40
C THR A 59 -4.80 2.17 -12.55
N ARG A 60 -4.32 2.70 -13.70
CA ARG A 60 -5.17 2.94 -14.90
C ARG A 60 -5.56 1.65 -15.61
N LYS A 61 -4.66 0.66 -15.58
CA LYS A 61 -4.83 -0.70 -16.13
C LYS A 61 -4.06 -1.68 -15.26
N GLN A 62 -4.17 -2.96 -15.52
CA GLN A 62 -3.33 -3.96 -14.87
C GLN A 62 -1.85 -3.68 -15.19
N SER A 63 -1.00 -3.68 -14.18
CA SER A 63 0.45 -3.52 -14.33
C SER A 63 1.03 -4.69 -15.12
N SER A 64 1.99 -4.43 -16.00
CA SER A 64 2.64 -5.47 -16.81
C SER A 64 3.38 -6.51 -15.95
N LYS A 65 3.92 -6.06 -14.83
CA LYS A 65 4.53 -6.89 -13.79
C LYS A 65 3.94 -6.45 -12.45
N ARG A 66 3.14 -7.33 -11.85
CA ARG A 66 2.57 -7.10 -10.52
C ARG A 66 3.56 -7.53 -9.44
N ILE A 67 3.42 -6.99 -8.25
CA ILE A 67 4.24 -7.38 -7.10
C ILE A 67 3.72 -8.70 -6.56
N PRO A 68 4.57 -9.75 -6.41
CA PRO A 68 4.19 -10.98 -5.74
C PRO A 68 3.85 -10.71 -4.28
N PHE A 69 2.63 -11.03 -3.87
CA PHE A 69 2.15 -10.69 -2.54
C PHE A 69 1.00 -11.61 -2.12
N SER A 70 1.27 -12.60 -1.27
CA SER A 70 0.21 -13.46 -0.76
C SER A 70 -0.82 -12.69 0.04
N PHE A 71 -2.10 -13.01 -0.18
CA PHE A 71 -3.21 -12.47 0.61
C PHE A 71 -3.07 -12.77 2.12
N GLU A 72 -2.47 -13.90 2.48
CA GLU A 72 -2.21 -14.30 3.87
C GLU A 72 -1.31 -13.30 4.62
N ASN A 73 -0.55 -12.49 3.90
CA ASN A 73 0.26 -11.43 4.48
C ASN A 73 -0.57 -10.22 4.95
N ILE A 74 -1.85 -10.11 4.57
CA ILE A 74 -2.73 -9.04 5.05
C ILE A 74 -3.41 -9.50 6.34
N THR A 75 -3.17 -8.76 7.42
CA THR A 75 -3.83 -9.00 8.70
C THR A 75 -5.22 -8.37 8.76
N GLU A 76 -6.04 -8.82 9.71
CA GLU A 76 -7.35 -8.24 9.99
C GLU A 76 -7.27 -6.73 10.28
N ASP A 77 -6.24 -6.31 11.02
CA ASP A 77 -6.01 -4.91 11.36
C ASP A 77 -5.60 -4.11 10.11
N GLU A 78 -4.71 -4.64 9.27
CA GLU A 78 -4.32 -3.99 8.01
C GLU A 78 -5.52 -3.84 7.07
N MET A 79 -6.36 -4.87 6.93
CA MET A 79 -7.56 -4.79 6.13
C MET A 79 -8.56 -3.76 6.72
N SER A 80 -8.68 -3.69 8.02
CA SER A 80 -9.54 -2.70 8.70
C SER A 80 -9.08 -1.27 8.43
N ILE A 81 -7.76 -1.05 8.41
CA ILE A 81 -7.15 0.23 8.06
C ILE A 81 -7.41 0.54 6.58
N LEU A 82 -7.11 -0.38 5.67
CA LEU A 82 -7.30 -0.19 4.22
C LEU A 82 -8.74 0.20 3.87
N LEU A 83 -9.70 -0.41 4.55
CA LEU A 83 -11.12 -0.17 4.32
C LEU A 83 -11.69 0.98 5.15
N ASN A 84 -10.87 1.71 5.92
CA ASN A 84 -11.32 2.76 6.83
C ASN A 84 -12.51 2.33 7.68
N ALA A 85 -12.37 1.19 8.34
CA ALA A 85 -13.46 0.55 9.03
C ALA A 85 -13.74 1.19 10.40
N SER A 86 -15.01 1.45 10.71
CA SER A 86 -15.43 1.93 12.02
C SER A 86 -15.28 0.83 13.09
N ILE A 87 -14.84 1.25 14.29
CA ILE A 87 -14.49 0.34 15.40
C ILE A 87 -15.69 -0.51 15.85
N LYS A 88 -16.87 0.10 15.97
CA LYS A 88 -18.02 -0.55 16.63
C LYS A 88 -18.72 -1.59 15.77
N THR A 89 -18.78 -1.41 14.46
CA THR A 89 -19.59 -2.23 13.55
C THR A 89 -18.77 -2.89 12.45
N GLN A 90 -17.92 -2.13 11.75
CA GLN A 90 -17.26 -2.60 10.54
C GLN A 90 -16.03 -3.47 10.83
N ILE A 91 -15.23 -3.16 11.88
CA ILE A 91 -14.09 -4.01 12.28
C ILE A 91 -14.55 -5.41 12.70
N PRO A 92 -15.59 -5.61 13.54
CA PRO A 92 -16.12 -6.95 13.80
C PRO A 92 -16.53 -7.70 12.53
N THR A 93 -17.18 -7.02 11.58
CA THR A 93 -17.58 -7.62 10.30
C THR A 93 -16.38 -8.12 9.50
N ILE A 94 -15.29 -7.34 9.43
CA ILE A 94 -14.04 -7.74 8.77
C ILE A 94 -13.42 -8.97 9.47
N LYS A 95 -13.37 -8.96 10.80
CA LYS A 95 -12.86 -10.11 11.58
C LYS A 95 -13.67 -11.38 11.34
N HIS A 96 -14.99 -11.27 11.23
CA HIS A 96 -15.84 -12.40 10.86
C HIS A 96 -15.54 -12.90 9.44
N ALA A 97 -15.31 -12.00 8.47
CA ALA A 97 -14.92 -12.42 7.12
C ALA A 97 -13.58 -13.19 7.10
N PHE A 98 -12.57 -12.73 7.85
CA PHE A 98 -11.30 -13.46 8.00
C PHE A 98 -11.47 -14.82 8.69
N LYS A 99 -12.36 -14.90 9.67
CA LYS A 99 -12.70 -16.17 10.32
C LYS A 99 -13.36 -17.13 9.34
N SER A 100 -14.36 -16.67 8.59
CA SER A 100 -15.04 -17.46 7.55
C SER A 100 -14.12 -17.99 6.47
N LEU A 101 -13.07 -17.22 6.09
CA LEU A 101 -12.05 -17.70 5.15
C LEU A 101 -11.30 -18.95 5.61
N LYS A 102 -11.17 -19.12 6.92
CA LYS A 102 -10.48 -20.28 7.54
C LYS A 102 -11.38 -21.47 7.76
N GLU A 103 -12.69 -21.25 7.68
CA GLU A 103 -13.73 -22.27 7.84
C GLU A 103 -14.18 -22.72 6.45
N GLU A 104 -14.23 -24.03 6.21
CA GLU A 104 -14.81 -24.57 4.98
C GLU A 104 -16.34 -24.63 5.18
N HIS A 105 -17.04 -23.76 4.45
CA HIS A 105 -18.48 -23.73 4.44
C HIS A 105 -19.04 -24.35 3.16
N GLU A 106 -20.07 -25.19 3.30
CA GLU A 106 -20.82 -25.73 2.17
C GLU A 106 -21.76 -24.69 1.55
N GLU A 107 -22.18 -24.92 0.32
CA GLU A 107 -23.09 -24.03 -0.43
C GLU A 107 -24.36 -23.69 0.36
N GLU A 108 -24.92 -24.66 1.08
CA GLU A 108 -26.15 -24.50 1.88
C GLU A 108 -26.01 -23.43 2.96
N TYR A 109 -24.80 -23.26 3.54
CA TYR A 109 -24.52 -22.20 4.52
C TYR A 109 -24.80 -20.82 3.93
N TYR A 110 -24.32 -20.54 2.74
CA TYR A 110 -24.50 -19.25 2.07
C TYR A 110 -25.93 -19.05 1.56
N LEU A 111 -26.54 -20.10 1.03
CA LEU A 111 -27.94 -20.08 0.57
C LEU A 111 -28.90 -19.73 1.71
N LYS A 112 -28.61 -20.17 2.92
CA LYS A 112 -29.40 -19.81 4.11
C LYS A 112 -29.44 -18.28 4.31
N TYR A 113 -28.30 -17.60 4.20
CA TYR A 113 -28.23 -16.14 4.36
C TYR A 113 -28.95 -15.39 3.24
N VAL A 114 -28.78 -15.82 1.99
CA VAL A 114 -29.51 -15.25 0.85
C VAL A 114 -31.03 -15.38 1.08
N LYS A 115 -31.48 -16.54 1.49
CA LYS A 115 -32.88 -16.85 1.78
C LYS A 115 -33.46 -16.00 2.91
N ASN A 116 -32.71 -15.88 4.03
CA ASN A 116 -33.13 -15.06 5.17
C ASN A 116 -33.24 -13.57 4.80
N THR A 117 -32.29 -13.04 4.01
CA THR A 117 -32.31 -11.66 3.52
C THR A 117 -33.59 -11.38 2.71
N ILE A 118 -33.97 -12.33 1.85
CA ILE A 118 -35.21 -12.26 1.05
C ILE A 118 -36.45 -12.36 1.93
N ARG A 119 -36.49 -13.32 2.84
CA ARG A 119 -37.64 -13.53 3.77
C ARG A 119 -37.90 -12.32 4.67
N ASN A 120 -36.84 -11.67 5.13
CA ASN A 120 -36.92 -10.49 5.97
C ASN A 120 -37.13 -9.19 5.17
N ASN A 121 -37.37 -9.29 3.87
CA ASN A 121 -37.59 -8.16 2.96
C ASN A 121 -36.51 -7.08 3.02
N GLN A 122 -35.23 -7.46 3.26
CA GLN A 122 -34.09 -6.55 3.33
C GLN A 122 -33.64 -6.15 1.92
N LYS A 123 -34.46 -5.35 1.26
CA LYS A 123 -34.31 -4.98 -0.17
C LYS A 123 -32.94 -4.40 -0.50
N ASP A 124 -32.52 -3.35 0.21
CA ASP A 124 -31.31 -2.61 -0.12
C ASP A 124 -30.06 -3.46 0.12
N LEU A 125 -30.05 -4.24 1.18
CA LEU A 125 -28.99 -5.19 1.48
C LEU A 125 -28.88 -6.27 0.38
N PHE A 126 -30.02 -6.87 -0.01
CA PHE A 126 -30.04 -7.89 -1.05
C PHE A 126 -29.50 -7.36 -2.39
N PHE A 127 -29.96 -6.21 -2.85
CA PHE A 127 -29.50 -5.64 -4.11
C PHE A 127 -28.03 -5.22 -4.09
N ALA A 128 -27.56 -4.67 -2.98
CA ALA A 128 -26.16 -4.33 -2.81
C ALA A 128 -25.24 -5.56 -2.91
N ILE A 129 -25.67 -6.69 -2.34
CA ILE A 129 -24.92 -7.96 -2.38
C ILE A 129 -25.07 -8.63 -3.75
N ARG A 130 -26.28 -8.69 -4.31
CA ARG A 130 -26.53 -9.25 -5.64
C ARG A 130 -25.64 -8.61 -6.70
N PHE A 131 -25.53 -7.28 -6.70
CA PHE A 131 -24.68 -6.53 -7.63
C PHE A 131 -23.22 -6.99 -7.58
N ARG A 132 -22.73 -7.36 -6.39
CA ARG A 132 -21.33 -7.73 -6.17
C ARG A 132 -21.02 -9.21 -6.34
N LEU A 133 -22.01 -10.05 -6.19
CA LEU A 133 -21.87 -11.51 -6.19
C LEU A 133 -22.56 -12.21 -7.38
N ASN A 134 -23.06 -11.45 -8.35
CA ASN A 134 -23.79 -12.00 -9.50
C ASN A 134 -22.92 -12.95 -10.37
N GLU A 135 -21.61 -12.81 -10.35
CA GLU A 135 -20.66 -13.70 -11.05
C GLU A 135 -20.50 -15.05 -10.31
N TYR A 136 -20.69 -15.05 -9.01
CA TYR A 136 -20.47 -16.22 -8.15
C TYR A 136 -21.76 -16.92 -7.74
N ILE A 137 -22.91 -16.25 -7.87
CA ILE A 137 -24.21 -16.81 -7.53
C ILE A 137 -25.08 -16.89 -8.77
N LYS A 138 -25.16 -18.08 -9.35
CA LYS A 138 -25.96 -18.35 -10.55
C LYS A 138 -27.45 -18.12 -10.26
N ASN A 139 -28.16 -17.50 -11.21
CA ASN A 139 -29.59 -17.20 -11.15
C ASN A 139 -30.03 -16.22 -10.04
N ILE A 140 -29.12 -15.59 -9.31
CA ILE A 140 -29.47 -14.56 -8.31
C ILE A 140 -30.20 -13.38 -8.96
N ASN A 141 -29.93 -13.10 -10.24
CA ASN A 141 -30.57 -12.04 -11.01
C ASN A 141 -32.06 -12.30 -11.31
N ASN A 142 -32.53 -13.56 -11.16
CA ASN A 142 -33.94 -13.92 -11.30
C ASN A 142 -34.77 -13.52 -10.07
N ILE A 143 -34.14 -13.11 -8.97
CA ILE A 143 -34.82 -12.60 -7.77
C ILE A 143 -34.99 -11.09 -7.92
N ASN A 144 -36.23 -10.62 -7.88
CA ASN A 144 -36.61 -9.23 -8.10
C ASN A 144 -37.53 -8.71 -7.00
N TRP A 145 -37.71 -7.40 -6.93
CA TRP A 145 -38.58 -6.71 -6.00
C TRP A 145 -39.86 -6.21 -6.68
N HIS A 146 -41.00 -6.50 -6.08
CA HIS A 146 -42.29 -5.98 -6.56
C HIS A 146 -42.75 -4.80 -5.68
N SER A 147 -42.72 -3.60 -6.23
CA SER A 147 -42.93 -2.34 -5.47
C SER A 147 -44.31 -2.22 -4.85
N ASN A 148 -45.35 -2.69 -5.54
CA ASN A 148 -46.74 -2.63 -5.00
C ASN A 148 -47.02 -3.69 -3.93
N ALA A 149 -46.40 -4.87 -4.05
CA ALA A 149 -46.54 -5.93 -3.07
C ALA A 149 -45.55 -5.82 -1.90
N LEU A 150 -44.57 -4.91 -2.00
CA LEU A 150 -43.47 -4.74 -1.05
C LEU A 150 -42.79 -6.07 -0.70
N ASN A 151 -42.53 -6.89 -1.74
CA ASN A 151 -42.10 -8.25 -1.55
C ASN A 151 -41.16 -8.72 -2.65
N PHE A 152 -40.31 -9.69 -2.37
CA PHE A 152 -39.49 -10.35 -3.37
C PHE A 152 -40.26 -11.40 -4.16
N TYR A 153 -39.85 -11.64 -5.39
CA TYR A 153 -40.31 -12.75 -6.22
C TYR A 153 -39.15 -13.31 -7.06
N TYR A 154 -39.26 -14.61 -7.34
CA TYR A 154 -38.41 -15.30 -8.31
C TYR A 154 -39.10 -15.31 -9.67
N SER A 155 -38.40 -14.91 -10.73
CA SER A 155 -38.91 -14.95 -12.10
C SER A 155 -38.41 -16.20 -12.79
N LYS A 156 -39.30 -17.07 -13.23
CA LYS A 156 -38.95 -18.21 -14.10
C LYS A 156 -38.77 -17.78 -15.54
N ASP A 157 -38.14 -18.65 -16.33
CA ASP A 157 -37.89 -18.40 -17.76
C ASP A 157 -39.19 -18.30 -18.59
N ASP A 158 -40.26 -18.91 -18.12
CA ASP A 158 -41.61 -18.84 -18.70
C ASP A 158 -42.38 -17.55 -18.32
N GLY A 159 -41.77 -16.64 -17.57
CA GLY A 159 -42.37 -15.41 -17.09
C GLY A 159 -43.20 -15.55 -15.81
N THR A 160 -43.36 -16.74 -15.26
CA THR A 160 -44.07 -16.98 -13.99
C THR A 160 -43.33 -16.33 -12.83
N ARG A 161 -44.06 -15.62 -11.94
CA ARG A 161 -43.51 -14.97 -10.74
C ARG A 161 -43.98 -15.73 -9.50
N ILE A 162 -42.98 -16.10 -8.67
CA ILE A 162 -43.22 -16.79 -7.42
C ILE A 162 -42.75 -15.90 -6.29
N PHE A 163 -43.71 -15.45 -5.47
CA PHE A 163 -43.43 -14.51 -4.37
C PHE A 163 -42.85 -15.22 -3.15
N ASN A 164 -42.07 -14.52 -2.33
CA ASN A 164 -41.35 -15.06 -1.18
C ASN A 164 -42.28 -15.53 -0.02
N ASN A 165 -43.57 -15.17 -0.04
CA ASN A 165 -44.61 -15.67 0.88
C ASN A 165 -45.25 -16.97 0.40
N SER A 166 -44.91 -17.48 -0.79
CA SER A 166 -45.38 -18.78 -1.27
C SER A 166 -44.65 -19.92 -0.54
N SER A 167 -45.36 -21.00 -0.26
CA SER A 167 -44.79 -22.23 0.33
C SER A 167 -43.67 -22.83 -0.49
N ASP A 168 -43.69 -22.62 -1.80
CA ASP A 168 -42.76 -23.24 -2.75
C ASP A 168 -41.52 -22.38 -3.01
N PHE A 169 -41.50 -21.14 -2.51
CA PHE A 169 -40.42 -20.21 -2.78
C PHE A 169 -39.03 -20.74 -2.36
N ASP A 170 -38.96 -21.29 -1.16
CA ASP A 170 -37.72 -21.82 -0.60
C ASP A 170 -37.13 -22.97 -1.41
N SER A 171 -37.99 -23.92 -1.79
CA SER A 171 -37.57 -25.07 -2.63
C SER A 171 -37.11 -24.62 -4.00
N ILE A 172 -37.75 -23.59 -4.56
CA ILE A 172 -37.37 -23.00 -5.85
C ILE A 172 -36.02 -22.28 -5.77
N VAL A 173 -35.81 -21.46 -4.74
CA VAL A 173 -34.53 -20.79 -4.52
C VAL A 173 -33.40 -21.81 -4.35
N LEU A 174 -33.60 -22.82 -3.47
CA LEU A 174 -32.59 -23.86 -3.25
C LEU A 174 -32.25 -24.67 -4.50
N ASN A 175 -33.26 -24.95 -5.35
CA ASN A 175 -33.06 -25.76 -6.53
C ASN A 175 -32.47 -25.00 -7.73
N ASN A 176 -32.57 -23.67 -7.77
CA ASN A 176 -32.21 -22.88 -8.93
C ASN A 176 -31.00 -21.95 -8.69
N ILE A 177 -30.70 -21.60 -7.46
CA ILE A 177 -29.53 -20.78 -7.11
C ILE A 177 -28.36 -21.71 -6.80
N GLN A 178 -27.25 -21.51 -7.48
CA GLN A 178 -25.99 -22.24 -7.25
C GLN A 178 -24.90 -21.24 -6.89
N ILE A 179 -24.07 -21.59 -5.94
CA ILE A 179 -22.97 -20.75 -5.46
C ILE A 179 -21.64 -21.35 -5.91
N ASN A 180 -20.89 -20.59 -6.68
CA ASN A 180 -19.52 -20.92 -7.06
C ASN A 180 -18.57 -20.04 -6.26
N LEU A 181 -17.77 -20.63 -5.41
CA LEU A 181 -16.84 -19.90 -4.57
C LEU A 181 -15.71 -19.31 -5.40
N PRO A 182 -15.37 -18.02 -5.21
CA PRO A 182 -14.21 -17.43 -5.88
C PRO A 182 -12.91 -18.17 -5.58
N ALA A 183 -12.10 -18.41 -6.60
CA ALA A 183 -10.80 -19.05 -6.44
C ALA A 183 -9.72 -18.03 -6.02
N GLU A 184 -9.77 -16.81 -6.57
CA GLU A 184 -8.80 -15.76 -6.25
C GLU A 184 -8.98 -15.27 -4.81
N PRO A 185 -7.91 -15.20 -3.99
CA PRO A 185 -8.01 -14.95 -2.55
C PRO A 185 -8.70 -13.63 -2.17
N LEU A 186 -8.47 -12.55 -2.92
CA LEU A 186 -9.09 -11.25 -2.63
C LEU A 186 -10.58 -11.23 -2.98
N ASP A 187 -11.00 -11.94 -4.05
CA ASP A 187 -12.42 -12.12 -4.39
C ASP A 187 -13.10 -13.02 -3.37
N ARG A 188 -12.40 -14.06 -2.92
CA ARG A 188 -12.89 -14.92 -1.84
C ARG A 188 -13.14 -14.11 -0.56
N PHE A 189 -12.22 -13.24 -0.18
CA PHE A 189 -12.43 -12.34 0.96
C PHE A 189 -13.63 -11.39 0.73
N LYS A 190 -13.76 -10.79 -0.47
CA LYS A 190 -14.91 -9.95 -0.82
C LYS A 190 -16.24 -10.72 -0.68
N PHE A 191 -16.24 -11.96 -1.13
CA PHE A 191 -17.39 -12.86 -1.00
C PHE A 191 -17.75 -13.08 0.47
N GLU A 192 -16.78 -13.49 1.30
CA GLU A 192 -16.99 -13.69 2.74
C GLU A 192 -17.41 -12.40 3.46
N LEU A 193 -16.87 -11.25 3.05
CA LEU A 193 -17.26 -9.95 3.60
C LEU A 193 -18.74 -9.65 3.34
N CYS A 194 -19.27 -9.95 2.15
CA CYS A 194 -20.68 -9.80 1.83
C CYS A 194 -21.57 -10.64 2.75
N PHE A 195 -21.22 -11.91 2.99
CA PHE A 195 -21.97 -12.79 3.88
C PHE A 195 -21.82 -12.42 5.35
N SER A 196 -20.65 -11.93 5.76
CA SER A 196 -20.46 -11.40 7.11
C SER A 196 -21.35 -10.18 7.37
N ILE A 197 -21.57 -9.33 6.37
CA ILE A 197 -22.51 -8.19 6.48
C ILE A 197 -23.95 -8.68 6.66
N ILE A 198 -24.40 -9.67 5.89
CA ILE A 198 -25.74 -10.25 6.06
C ILE A 198 -25.88 -10.77 7.50
N ARG A 199 -24.91 -11.51 7.97
CA ARG A 199 -24.90 -12.07 9.33
C ARG A 199 -25.03 -10.99 10.40
N GLU A 200 -24.27 -9.91 10.30
CA GLU A 200 -24.36 -8.81 11.26
C GLU A 200 -25.73 -8.12 11.22
N CYS A 201 -26.33 -8.00 10.02
CA CYS A 201 -27.68 -7.48 9.86
C CYS A 201 -28.74 -8.41 10.51
N GLU A 202 -28.58 -9.72 10.44
CA GLU A 202 -29.44 -10.68 11.15
C GLU A 202 -29.34 -10.54 12.68
N HIS A 203 -28.18 -10.13 13.19
CA HIS A 203 -27.96 -9.83 14.62
C HIS A 203 -28.38 -8.41 15.02
N GLY A 204 -29.05 -7.67 14.13
CA GLY A 204 -29.68 -6.38 14.43
C GLY A 204 -28.82 -5.16 14.10
N VAL A 205 -27.67 -5.31 13.44
CA VAL A 205 -26.92 -4.17 12.94
C VAL A 205 -27.62 -3.59 11.69
N ASN A 206 -27.87 -2.28 11.69
CA ASN A 206 -28.45 -1.62 10.52
C ASN A 206 -27.48 -1.68 9.32
N SER A 207 -27.99 -2.15 8.18
CA SER A 207 -27.23 -2.28 6.92
C SER A 207 -26.62 -0.97 6.45
N GLU A 208 -27.22 0.17 6.74
CA GLU A 208 -26.68 1.50 6.39
C GLU A 208 -25.28 1.77 6.96
N PHE A 209 -24.93 1.18 8.11
CA PHE A 209 -23.60 1.29 8.70
C PHE A 209 -22.58 0.36 8.04
N LEU A 210 -23.01 -0.70 7.38
CA LEU A 210 -22.15 -1.73 6.81
C LEU A 210 -21.98 -1.60 5.28
N LEU A 211 -23.00 -1.19 4.55
CA LEU A 211 -22.96 -1.07 3.09
C LEU A 211 -21.83 -0.14 2.57
N PRO A 212 -21.50 0.99 3.22
CA PRO A 212 -20.36 1.81 2.80
C PRO A 212 -19.03 1.06 2.82
N LEU A 213 -18.88 0.03 3.66
CA LEU A 213 -17.69 -0.82 3.70
C LEU A 213 -17.49 -1.58 2.37
N LEU A 214 -18.57 -2.13 1.79
CA LEU A 214 -18.52 -2.82 0.49
C LEU A 214 -18.08 -1.89 -0.65
N THR A 215 -18.56 -0.66 -0.65
CA THR A 215 -18.21 0.32 -1.69
C THR A 215 -16.72 0.69 -1.61
N ARG A 216 -16.18 0.86 -0.39
CA ARG A 216 -14.75 1.10 -0.21
C ARG A 216 -13.92 -0.14 -0.58
N ALA A 217 -14.36 -1.33 -0.16
CA ALA A 217 -13.70 -2.58 -0.51
C ALA A 217 -13.61 -2.76 -2.02
N GLU A 218 -14.67 -2.51 -2.76
CA GLU A 218 -14.68 -2.63 -4.22
C GLU A 218 -13.67 -1.72 -4.89
N LYS A 219 -13.61 -0.43 -4.48
CA LYS A 219 -12.63 0.52 -4.99
C LYS A 219 -11.20 0.06 -4.72
N ILE A 220 -10.89 -0.23 -3.45
CA ILE A 220 -9.54 -0.58 -3.01
C ILE A 220 -9.08 -1.91 -3.63
N PHE A 221 -9.94 -2.95 -3.65
CA PHE A 221 -9.59 -4.26 -4.19
C PHE A 221 -9.33 -4.22 -5.70
N ASN A 222 -10.11 -3.42 -6.44
CA ASN A 222 -9.87 -3.21 -7.87
C ASN A 222 -8.49 -2.59 -8.13
N ASP A 223 -8.03 -1.68 -7.29
CA ASP A 223 -6.71 -1.08 -7.45
C ASP A 223 -5.59 -2.01 -6.95
N LEU A 224 -5.80 -2.71 -5.83
CA LEU A 224 -4.86 -3.71 -5.32
C LEU A 224 -4.56 -4.81 -6.36
N LYS A 225 -5.58 -5.33 -7.05
CA LYS A 225 -5.43 -6.35 -8.10
C LYS A 225 -4.61 -5.89 -9.31
N LYS A 226 -4.57 -4.58 -9.57
CA LYS A 226 -3.77 -4.02 -10.67
C LYS A 226 -2.28 -3.98 -10.34
N VAL A 227 -1.94 -3.91 -9.05
CA VAL A 227 -0.55 -3.71 -8.56
C VAL A 227 0.03 -4.95 -7.90
N PHE A 228 -0.78 -5.77 -7.22
CA PHE A 228 -0.37 -7.00 -6.55
C PHE A 228 -0.85 -8.26 -7.27
N ASP A 229 -0.03 -9.30 -7.20
CA ASP A 229 -0.39 -10.67 -7.55
C ASP A 229 -0.59 -11.48 -6.25
N PHE A 230 -1.86 -11.70 -5.87
CA PHE A 230 -2.20 -12.35 -4.61
C PHE A 230 -2.04 -13.88 -4.64
N GLU A 231 -1.81 -14.46 -5.81
CA GLU A 231 -1.56 -15.89 -6.00
C GLU A 231 -0.07 -16.22 -6.05
N ASP A 232 0.79 -15.20 -6.26
CA ASP A 232 2.24 -15.36 -6.34
C ASP A 232 2.91 -15.10 -4.98
N ASN A 233 3.58 -16.12 -4.46
CA ASN A 233 4.36 -16.10 -3.21
C ASN A 233 5.87 -15.96 -3.44
N SER A 234 6.31 -15.66 -4.65
CA SER A 234 7.73 -15.52 -4.94
C SER A 234 8.35 -14.33 -4.21
N ASP A 235 9.68 -14.33 -4.14
CA ASP A 235 10.40 -13.23 -3.50
C ASP A 235 10.37 -11.96 -4.39
N ILE A 236 9.98 -10.84 -3.81
CA ILE A 236 9.97 -9.53 -4.46
C ILE A 236 11.33 -9.13 -5.05
N PHE A 237 12.41 -9.66 -4.49
CA PHE A 237 13.78 -9.38 -4.96
C PHE A 237 14.22 -10.30 -6.10
N GLU A 238 13.54 -11.39 -6.39
CA GLU A 238 13.90 -12.36 -7.45
C GLU A 238 15.39 -12.76 -7.41
N ASN A 239 15.92 -13.04 -6.21
CA ASN A 239 17.32 -13.33 -5.94
C ASN A 239 18.31 -12.20 -6.30
N LYS A 240 17.86 -10.95 -6.32
CA LYS A 240 18.69 -9.76 -6.53
C LYS A 240 18.75 -8.91 -5.25
N ASN A 241 19.76 -8.05 -5.17
CA ASN A 241 19.95 -7.21 -3.99
C ASN A 241 19.14 -5.90 -4.03
N LEU A 242 18.58 -5.53 -5.19
CA LEU A 242 17.79 -4.29 -5.34
C LEU A 242 16.45 -4.59 -6.02
N ALA A 243 15.38 -4.17 -5.36
CA ALA A 243 14.05 -4.07 -5.96
C ALA A 243 13.59 -2.61 -5.98
N ILE A 244 13.10 -2.15 -7.13
CA ILE A 244 12.57 -0.79 -7.33
C ILE A 244 11.10 -0.89 -7.65
N ILE A 245 10.28 -0.19 -6.86
CA ILE A 245 8.84 -0.09 -7.06
C ILE A 245 8.53 1.32 -7.51
N GLN A 246 8.19 1.45 -8.78
CA GLN A 246 7.84 2.72 -9.42
C GLN A 246 6.36 3.02 -9.20
N LEU A 247 6.07 4.16 -8.56
CA LEU A 247 4.75 4.58 -8.11
C LEU A 247 4.20 5.82 -8.86
N GLY A 248 4.96 6.39 -9.79
CA GLY A 248 4.56 7.62 -10.48
C GLY A 248 3.28 7.53 -11.33
N ASN A 249 2.76 6.32 -11.59
CA ASN A 249 1.55 6.08 -12.37
C ASN A 249 0.40 5.46 -11.57
N VAL A 250 0.52 5.36 -10.24
CA VAL A 250 -0.56 4.91 -9.37
C VAL A 250 -1.35 6.11 -8.81
N ASN A 251 -2.54 5.86 -8.30
CA ASN A 251 -3.32 6.89 -7.61
C ASN A 251 -2.80 7.14 -6.18
N ASN A 252 -3.28 8.21 -5.55
CA ASN A 252 -2.81 8.63 -4.22
C ASN A 252 -3.02 7.54 -3.15
N ASP A 253 -4.15 6.81 -3.19
CA ASP A 253 -4.41 5.74 -2.23
C ASP A 253 -3.30 4.67 -2.33
N MET A 254 -2.96 4.22 -3.54
CA MET A 254 -1.92 3.21 -3.76
C MET A 254 -0.50 3.72 -3.50
N THR A 255 -0.24 5.01 -3.68
CA THR A 255 1.05 5.64 -3.33
C THR A 255 1.40 5.42 -1.85
N MET A 256 0.40 5.36 -0.99
CA MET A 256 0.58 5.13 0.45
C MET A 256 0.42 3.66 0.85
N ILE A 257 -0.58 2.99 0.29
CA ILE A 257 -0.92 1.61 0.64
C ILE A 257 0.22 0.66 0.26
N VAL A 258 0.77 0.77 -0.95
CA VAL A 258 1.81 -0.15 -1.45
C VAL A 258 3.07 -0.13 -0.57
N PRO A 259 3.70 1.03 -0.29
CA PRO A 259 4.86 1.07 0.59
C PRO A 259 4.55 0.59 2.00
N SER A 260 3.38 0.95 2.55
CA SER A 260 3.00 0.59 3.92
C SER A 260 2.78 -0.91 4.09
N LEU A 261 2.06 -1.55 3.17
CA LEU A 261 1.82 -3.00 3.21
C LEU A 261 3.12 -3.79 3.07
N ILE A 262 3.92 -3.48 2.05
CA ILE A 262 5.17 -4.22 1.80
C ILE A 262 6.15 -4.04 2.97
N SER A 263 6.32 -2.81 3.45
CA SER A 263 7.21 -2.52 4.59
C SER A 263 6.75 -3.22 5.87
N SER A 264 5.43 -3.28 6.11
CA SER A 264 4.84 -4.00 7.25
C SER A 264 5.11 -5.50 7.19
N VAL A 265 4.93 -6.12 6.02
CA VAL A 265 5.22 -7.55 5.82
C VAL A 265 6.70 -7.86 5.99
N ILE A 266 7.57 -7.04 5.41
CA ILE A 266 9.03 -7.18 5.55
C ILE A 266 9.43 -7.09 7.02
N PHE A 267 8.94 -6.09 7.74
CA PHE A 267 9.26 -5.90 9.15
C PHE A 267 8.77 -7.08 10.00
N ARG A 268 7.56 -7.57 9.76
CA ARG A 268 6.99 -8.73 10.46
C ARG A 268 7.80 -10.00 10.20
N ARG A 269 8.19 -10.28 8.95
CA ARG A 269 9.07 -11.41 8.61
C ARG A 269 10.44 -11.33 9.28
N GLN A 270 11.00 -10.13 9.44
CA GLN A 270 12.27 -9.95 10.15
C GLN A 270 12.12 -10.13 11.68
N LEU A 271 10.97 -9.74 12.25
CA LEU A 271 10.63 -10.03 13.63
C LEU A 271 10.57 -11.54 13.90
N GLU A 272 9.90 -12.29 13.02
CA GLU A 272 9.76 -13.76 13.14
C GLU A 272 11.11 -14.46 13.01
N LYS A 273 11.97 -14.03 12.09
CA LYS A 273 13.30 -14.61 11.89
C LYS A 273 14.23 -14.44 13.10
N LYS A 274 14.03 -13.43 13.95
CA LYS A 274 14.90 -13.11 15.08
C LYS A 274 14.57 -13.85 16.38
N GLN A 275 13.60 -14.73 16.45
CA GLN A 275 13.28 -15.46 17.68
C GLN A 275 14.51 -16.27 18.18
N GLY A 276 15.45 -15.56 18.84
CA GLY A 276 16.62 -16.12 19.53
C GLY A 276 17.97 -16.06 18.82
N GLU A 277 18.09 -15.54 17.58
CA GLU A 277 19.31 -15.56 16.79
C GLU A 277 19.88 -14.18 16.44
N GLU A 278 21.17 -14.14 16.01
CA GLU A 278 21.82 -12.96 15.43
C GLU A 278 21.09 -12.49 14.15
N ILE A 279 21.23 -11.19 13.82
CA ILE A 279 20.66 -10.62 12.59
C ILE A 279 21.37 -11.26 11.40
N LYS A 280 20.67 -12.12 10.66
CA LYS A 280 21.22 -12.85 9.48
C LYS A 280 20.96 -12.13 8.16
N SER A 281 20.03 -11.16 8.12
CA SER A 281 19.70 -10.40 6.90
C SER A 281 19.40 -8.95 7.23
N ILE A 282 19.80 -8.08 6.31
CA ILE A 282 19.60 -6.62 6.40
C ILE A 282 18.73 -6.18 5.23
N ILE A 283 17.71 -5.38 5.52
CA ILE A 283 16.86 -4.78 4.51
C ILE A 283 16.85 -3.27 4.69
N ASN A 284 17.24 -2.54 3.64
CA ASN A 284 17.12 -1.10 3.58
C ASN A 284 15.84 -0.74 2.80
N ILE A 285 14.88 -0.14 3.46
CA ILE A 285 13.68 0.43 2.85
C ILE A 285 13.98 1.89 2.53
N VAL A 286 13.83 2.27 1.27
CA VAL A 286 14.13 3.62 0.78
C VAL A 286 12.85 4.23 0.24
N LEU A 287 12.46 5.38 0.79
CA LEU A 287 11.31 6.16 0.35
C LEU A 287 11.82 7.43 -0.33
N ASP A 288 11.70 7.50 -1.64
CA ASP A 288 11.95 8.76 -2.34
C ASP A 288 10.67 9.61 -2.36
N GLU A 289 10.82 10.93 -2.33
CA GLU A 289 9.72 11.90 -2.13
C GLU A 289 8.77 11.54 -0.97
N ALA A 290 9.37 11.13 0.13
CA ALA A 290 8.69 10.52 1.28
C ALA A 290 7.65 11.43 1.95
N HIS A 291 7.65 12.74 1.69
CA HIS A 291 6.62 13.66 2.16
C HIS A 291 5.22 13.32 1.59
N ASN A 292 5.13 12.54 0.51
CA ASN A 292 3.86 12.06 -0.02
C ASN A 292 3.36 10.79 0.70
N ILE A 293 4.19 10.17 1.55
CA ILE A 293 3.87 8.93 2.26
C ILE A 293 3.84 9.16 3.78
N LEU A 294 4.78 9.94 4.29
CA LEU A 294 5.06 10.09 5.72
C LEU A 294 4.51 11.39 6.33
N TYR A 295 3.55 12.05 5.66
CA TYR A 295 2.92 13.24 6.22
C TYR A 295 1.89 12.88 7.31
N LYS A 296 1.60 13.81 8.19
CA LYS A 296 0.56 13.67 9.20
C LYS A 296 -0.63 14.53 8.79
N GLU A 297 -1.81 13.95 8.81
CA GLU A 297 -3.05 14.65 8.50
C GLU A 297 -4.05 14.45 9.63
N ASP A 298 -4.58 15.54 10.16
CA ASP A 298 -5.41 15.50 11.37
C ASP A 298 -6.77 14.81 11.14
N ASP A 299 -7.28 14.82 9.91
CA ASP A 299 -8.62 14.32 9.58
C ASP A 299 -8.67 12.93 8.95
N LEU A 300 -7.53 12.31 8.59
CA LEU A 300 -7.49 11.02 7.92
C LEU A 300 -6.92 9.89 8.80
N ALA A 301 -7.82 9.21 9.53
CA ALA A 301 -7.45 8.10 10.40
C ALA A 301 -6.71 6.97 9.66
N VAL A 302 -7.08 6.65 8.41
CA VAL A 302 -6.41 5.64 7.58
C VAL A 302 -4.95 5.98 7.37
N HIS A 303 -4.70 7.23 6.96
CA HIS A 303 -3.36 7.71 6.68
C HIS A 303 -2.47 7.62 7.94
N ASN A 304 -2.98 8.11 9.07
CA ASN A 304 -2.25 8.08 10.33
C ASN A 304 -1.92 6.65 10.78
N ASN A 305 -2.84 5.70 10.59
CA ASN A 305 -2.62 4.30 10.90
C ASN A 305 -1.55 3.64 9.99
N LEU A 306 -1.50 4.02 8.69
CA LEU A 306 -0.44 3.57 7.79
C LEU A 306 0.92 4.21 8.15
N LEU A 307 0.93 5.47 8.55
CA LEU A 307 2.12 6.18 9.03
C LEU A 307 2.72 5.52 10.29
N GLU A 308 1.89 5.07 11.23
CA GLU A 308 2.33 4.37 12.45
C GLU A 308 3.19 3.13 12.15
N LYS A 309 2.97 2.45 11.01
CA LYS A 309 3.80 1.33 10.59
C LYS A 309 5.25 1.75 10.34
N PHE A 310 5.45 2.89 9.67
CA PHE A 310 6.78 3.45 9.45
C PHE A 310 7.40 4.00 10.74
N GLU A 311 6.61 4.63 11.61
CA GLU A 311 7.09 5.07 12.93
C GLU A 311 7.61 3.90 13.75
N LYS A 312 6.93 2.75 13.72
CA LYS A 312 7.39 1.52 14.36
C LYS A 312 8.71 1.01 13.76
N ILE A 313 8.82 0.99 12.43
CA ILE A 313 10.04 0.57 11.73
C ILE A 313 11.22 1.47 12.13
N VAL A 314 11.06 2.78 12.17
CA VAL A 314 12.13 3.71 12.55
C VAL A 314 12.57 3.50 14.00
N LYS A 315 11.64 3.30 14.93
CA LYS A 315 11.92 3.10 16.36
C LYS A 315 12.59 1.76 16.67
N GLU A 316 12.18 0.69 15.99
CA GLU A 316 12.52 -0.68 16.37
C GLU A 316 13.30 -1.46 15.30
N GLY A 317 13.20 -1.07 14.02
CA GLY A 317 13.68 -1.82 12.86
C GLY A 317 15.15 -2.21 12.95
N ARG A 318 16.01 -1.30 13.43
CA ARG A 318 17.45 -1.56 13.60
C ARG A 318 17.73 -2.84 14.39
N LYS A 319 16.93 -3.14 15.40
CA LYS A 319 17.07 -4.36 16.22
C LYS A 319 16.80 -5.66 15.46
N PHE A 320 16.16 -5.55 14.31
CA PHE A 320 15.72 -6.66 13.45
C PHE A 320 16.35 -6.62 12.07
N GLY A 321 17.34 -5.74 11.84
CA GLY A 321 18.00 -5.61 10.54
C GLY A 321 17.18 -4.84 9.49
N VAL A 322 16.17 -4.08 9.90
CA VAL A 322 15.39 -3.21 8.99
C VAL A 322 15.78 -1.76 9.20
N PHE A 323 16.21 -1.11 8.13
CA PHE A 323 16.61 0.30 8.12
C PHE A 323 15.72 1.09 7.18
N LEU A 324 15.42 2.34 7.55
CA LEU A 324 14.63 3.26 6.75
C LEU A 324 15.50 4.44 6.28
N THR A 325 15.51 4.66 4.97
CA THR A 325 16.06 5.87 4.35
C THR A 325 14.93 6.69 3.76
N VAL A 326 14.94 7.98 4.08
CA VAL A 326 13.91 8.95 3.69
C VAL A 326 14.53 10.04 2.86
N SER A 327 14.06 10.23 1.64
CA SER A 327 14.43 11.35 0.77
C SER A 327 13.23 12.28 0.58
N SER A 328 13.40 13.59 0.79
CA SER A 328 12.29 14.54 0.68
C SER A 328 12.76 15.95 0.31
N GLN A 329 11.91 16.67 -0.42
CA GLN A 329 12.06 18.10 -0.70
C GLN A 329 11.38 18.96 0.37
N ARG A 330 10.45 18.38 1.16
CA ARG A 330 9.63 19.07 2.15
C ARG A 330 9.71 18.37 3.50
N PRO A 331 10.82 18.53 4.23
CA PRO A 331 10.96 17.93 5.54
C PRO A 331 9.92 18.41 6.57
N SER A 332 9.36 19.62 6.39
CA SER A 332 8.27 20.12 7.26
C SER A 332 6.98 19.30 7.19
N ASP A 333 6.73 18.63 6.06
CA ASP A 333 5.53 17.84 5.84
C ASP A 333 5.67 16.42 6.42
N ILE A 334 6.89 15.97 6.75
CA ILE A 334 7.13 14.64 7.32
C ILE A 334 6.84 14.63 8.83
N SER A 335 6.27 13.52 9.32
CA SER A 335 6.07 13.28 10.76
C SER A 335 7.33 13.62 11.56
N SER A 336 7.18 14.49 12.55
CA SER A 336 8.28 14.87 13.46
C SER A 336 8.83 13.68 14.26
N THR A 337 7.96 12.70 14.54
CA THR A 337 8.36 11.44 15.17
C THR A 337 9.36 10.69 14.31
N ILE A 338 9.12 10.57 13.00
CA ILE A 338 10.04 9.90 12.08
C ILE A 338 11.35 10.68 11.99
N LEU A 339 11.27 11.98 11.70
CA LEU A 339 12.47 12.80 11.55
C LEU A 339 13.37 12.76 12.79
N SER A 340 12.82 12.84 13.99
CA SER A 340 13.61 12.82 15.22
C SER A 340 14.30 11.47 15.52
N GLN A 341 13.87 10.40 14.89
CA GLN A 341 14.45 9.05 15.06
C GLN A 341 15.48 8.67 13.99
N LEU A 342 15.63 9.49 12.93
CA LEU A 342 16.70 9.30 11.95
C LEU A 342 18.05 9.62 12.57
N HIS A 343 19.10 8.89 12.17
CA HIS A 343 20.41 8.99 12.80
C HIS A 343 21.41 9.80 11.99
N ASN A 344 21.27 9.81 10.66
CA ASN A 344 22.19 10.49 9.76
C ASN A 344 21.41 11.29 8.71
N TYR A 345 21.92 12.48 8.37
CA TYR A 345 21.26 13.45 7.50
C TYR A 345 22.22 13.97 6.43
N PHE A 346 21.80 13.86 5.18
CA PHE A 346 22.39 14.59 4.04
C PHE A 346 21.48 15.79 3.76
N ILE A 347 21.87 16.98 4.18
CA ILE A 347 21.04 18.18 4.09
C ILE A 347 21.51 19.03 2.93
N HIS A 348 20.82 18.92 1.82
CA HIS A 348 21.01 19.77 0.65
C HIS A 348 20.38 21.13 0.85
N LYS A 349 20.59 22.06 -0.11
CA LYS A 349 20.01 23.39 -0.12
C LYS A 349 18.54 23.40 0.29
N LEU A 350 18.22 24.19 1.31
CA LEU A 350 16.88 24.46 1.80
C LEU A 350 16.69 25.97 1.92
N VAL A 351 15.57 26.48 1.39
CA VAL A 351 15.27 27.91 1.38
C VAL A 351 14.01 28.22 2.19
N ASN A 352 13.07 27.27 2.27
CA ASN A 352 11.80 27.47 2.96
C ASN A 352 12.03 27.54 4.50
N PRO A 353 11.57 28.62 5.19
CA PRO A 353 11.75 28.77 6.63
C PRO A 353 11.15 27.63 7.47
N ASN A 354 10.01 27.06 7.05
CA ASN A 354 9.38 25.95 7.78
C ASN A 354 10.25 24.69 7.71
N ASP A 355 10.83 24.40 6.55
CA ASP A 355 11.73 23.27 6.35
C ASP A 355 13.03 23.44 7.16
N LEU A 356 13.61 24.64 7.16
CA LEU A 356 14.79 24.96 7.98
C LEU A 356 14.51 24.80 9.47
N ASN A 357 13.35 25.27 9.93
CA ASN A 357 12.95 25.14 11.33
C ASN A 357 12.72 23.68 11.74
N GLN A 358 12.15 22.86 10.84
CA GLN A 358 11.96 21.43 11.08
C GLN A 358 13.31 20.68 11.17
N ILE A 359 14.23 20.96 10.27
CA ILE A 359 15.59 20.38 10.31
C ILE A 359 16.34 20.84 11.56
N ARG A 360 16.24 22.11 11.96
CA ARG A 360 16.83 22.61 13.20
C ARG A 360 16.35 21.84 14.45
N LYS A 361 15.08 21.46 14.47
CA LYS A 361 14.51 20.67 15.59
C LYS A 361 14.97 19.21 15.55
N ALA A 362 15.16 18.64 14.36
CA ALA A 362 15.49 17.23 14.18
C ALA A 362 16.99 16.93 14.33
N VAL A 363 17.87 17.88 13.97
CA VAL A 363 19.34 17.66 13.90
C VAL A 363 20.03 18.46 15.02
N ALA A 364 20.47 17.75 16.03
CA ALA A 364 20.93 18.33 17.31
C ALA A 364 22.19 19.24 17.23
N PHE A 365 22.99 19.16 16.16
CA PHE A 365 24.30 19.83 16.09
C PHE A 365 24.38 20.92 15.02
N LEU A 366 23.25 21.37 14.47
CA LEU A 366 23.21 22.48 13.52
C LEU A 366 23.07 23.81 14.25
N ASP A 367 24.13 24.61 14.25
CA ASP A 367 24.11 25.98 14.73
C ASP A 367 23.44 26.95 13.72
N GLU A 368 23.23 28.19 14.10
CA GLU A 368 22.64 29.23 13.26
C GLU A 368 23.45 29.49 11.98
N ASN A 369 24.78 29.39 12.06
CA ASN A 369 25.64 29.59 10.90
C ASN A 369 25.48 28.47 9.89
N ALA A 370 25.46 27.20 10.33
CA ALA A 370 25.21 26.06 9.46
C ALA A 370 23.82 26.14 8.79
N LEU A 371 22.79 26.59 9.49
CA LEU A 371 21.45 26.80 8.92
C LEU A 371 21.45 27.89 7.83
N ASN A 372 22.18 28.98 8.04
CA ASN A 372 22.32 30.04 7.04
C ASN A 372 23.06 29.53 5.78
N PHE A 373 24.09 28.70 5.94
CA PHE A 373 24.79 28.07 4.82
C PHE A 373 23.88 27.15 3.98
N LEU A 374 22.89 26.47 4.59
CA LEU A 374 21.94 25.64 3.85
C LEU A 374 21.18 26.41 2.76
N THR A 375 20.99 27.73 2.92
CA THR A 375 20.23 28.54 1.95
C THR A 375 21.05 28.88 0.70
N ILE A 376 22.37 28.82 0.77
CA ILE A 376 23.29 29.23 -0.30
C ILE A 376 24.08 28.10 -0.95
N LEU A 377 23.90 26.83 -0.46
CA LEU A 377 24.58 25.67 -1.02
C LEU A 377 24.38 25.57 -2.55
N ALA A 378 25.43 25.18 -3.26
CA ALA A 378 25.37 24.87 -4.68
C ALA A 378 24.73 23.49 -4.94
N PRO A 379 24.28 23.21 -6.17
CA PRO A 379 23.81 21.87 -6.54
C PRO A 379 24.88 20.80 -6.27
N GLY A 380 24.49 19.71 -5.62
CA GLY A 380 25.37 18.62 -5.22
C GLY A 380 26.10 18.83 -3.90
N GLU A 381 26.15 20.06 -3.37
CA GLU A 381 26.66 20.29 -2.02
C GLU A 381 25.62 19.90 -0.95
N CYS A 382 26.10 19.37 0.16
CA CYS A 382 25.26 19.09 1.33
C CYS A 382 26.05 19.14 2.64
N ILE A 383 25.33 19.31 3.73
CA ILE A 383 25.84 19.11 5.09
C ILE A 383 25.52 17.68 5.49
N LEU A 384 26.54 16.90 5.82
CA LEU A 384 26.38 15.58 6.44
C LEU A 384 26.48 15.73 7.96
N SER A 385 25.44 15.31 8.65
CA SER A 385 25.34 15.36 10.11
C SER A 385 24.67 14.10 10.66
N GLY A 386 25.03 13.68 11.86
CA GLY A 386 24.41 12.57 12.52
C GLY A 386 25.31 11.81 13.48
N THR A 387 24.81 10.68 13.97
CA THR A 387 25.51 9.89 15.00
C THR A 387 26.80 9.21 14.51
N SER A 388 27.00 9.13 13.21
CA SER A 388 28.23 8.59 12.58
C SER A 388 29.40 9.57 12.58
N LEU A 389 29.15 10.83 12.95
CA LEU A 389 30.13 11.92 12.88
C LEU A 389 30.20 12.66 14.21
N SER A 390 31.40 13.13 14.57
CA SER A 390 31.61 13.94 15.74
C SER A 390 31.14 15.40 15.59
N MET A 391 31.06 15.88 14.32
CA MET A 391 30.56 17.21 13.96
C MET A 391 29.97 17.20 12.55
N PRO A 392 29.07 18.14 12.22
CA PRO A 392 28.62 18.31 10.84
C PRO A 392 29.77 18.67 9.90
N ILE A 393 29.75 18.07 8.71
CA ILE A 393 30.77 18.35 7.67
C ILE A 393 30.09 18.77 6.36
N PHE A 394 30.76 19.71 5.64
CA PHE A 394 30.37 20.10 4.30
C PHE A 394 30.99 19.12 3.31
N ILE A 395 30.21 18.58 2.42
CA ILE A 395 30.65 17.64 1.39
C ILE A 395 30.09 18.03 0.03
N GLN A 396 30.85 17.74 -1.02
CA GLN A 396 30.41 17.77 -2.41
C GLN A 396 30.18 16.31 -2.85
N ILE A 397 28.97 16.00 -3.29
CA ILE A 397 28.66 14.69 -3.87
C ILE A 397 29.08 14.69 -5.34
N GLU A 398 29.80 13.66 -5.73
CA GLU A 398 30.19 13.45 -7.11
C GLU A 398 28.97 13.30 -8.02
N GLU A 399 28.97 13.95 -9.17
CA GLU A 399 27.91 13.82 -10.15
C GLU A 399 28.07 12.48 -10.90
N LEU A 400 27.00 11.72 -10.98
CA LEU A 400 26.97 10.46 -11.71
C LEU A 400 26.96 10.70 -13.22
N ASP A 401 27.57 9.79 -13.97
CA ASP A 401 27.56 9.80 -15.43
C ASP A 401 26.18 9.79 -16.03
N ASN A 402 25.99 10.32 -17.23
CA ASN A 402 24.68 10.41 -17.89
C ASN A 402 23.95 9.06 -18.02
N GLU A 403 24.68 7.94 -18.11
CA GLU A 403 24.11 6.60 -18.19
C GLU A 403 23.58 6.09 -16.85
N THR A 404 24.17 6.54 -15.75
CA THR A 404 23.87 6.10 -14.38
C THR A 404 23.12 7.14 -13.56
N LYS A 405 22.98 8.35 -14.08
CA LYS A 405 22.23 9.44 -13.44
C LYS A 405 20.75 9.10 -13.37
N PRO A 406 20.07 9.38 -12.24
CA PRO A 406 18.62 9.27 -12.17
C PRO A 406 17.93 10.14 -13.22
N ASN A 407 16.83 9.66 -13.79
CA ASN A 407 16.04 10.41 -14.79
C ASN A 407 15.22 11.51 -14.09
N SER A 408 15.87 12.56 -13.61
CA SER A 408 15.15 13.77 -13.19
C SER A 408 14.68 14.50 -14.44
N ASN A 409 13.38 14.41 -14.75
CA ASN A 409 12.75 15.06 -15.90
C ASN A 409 12.77 16.60 -15.74
N ASN A 410 13.89 17.22 -16.04
CA ASN A 410 13.92 18.63 -16.39
C ASN A 410 13.34 18.73 -17.80
N VAL A 411 12.11 19.22 -17.91
CA VAL A 411 11.55 19.63 -19.21
C VAL A 411 12.46 20.70 -19.78
N ILE A 412 13.26 20.35 -20.78
CA ILE A 412 14.02 21.34 -21.55
C ILE A 412 13.00 22.03 -22.46
N LEU A 413 12.49 23.19 -22.02
CA LEU A 413 11.52 23.98 -22.78
C LEU A 413 12.11 24.52 -24.10
N PHE A 414 13.44 24.66 -24.17
CA PHE A 414 14.14 25.11 -25.38
C PHE A 414 15.39 24.26 -25.55
N GLY A 415 15.48 23.50 -26.62
CA GLY A 415 16.75 22.92 -27.08
C GLY A 415 17.68 23.99 -27.55
N ARG A 416 19.00 23.72 -27.65
CA ARG A 416 19.99 24.66 -28.19
C ARG A 416 19.62 25.20 -29.57
N ASP A 417 18.71 24.56 -30.27
CA ASP A 417 18.24 24.90 -31.62
C ASP A 417 16.84 25.52 -31.66
N GLY A 418 16.27 25.94 -30.51
CA GLY A 418 14.98 26.64 -30.43
C GLY A 418 13.75 25.80 -30.77
N ILE A 419 13.88 24.48 -30.93
CA ILE A 419 12.78 23.57 -31.28
C ILE A 419 12.35 22.79 -30.01
N ILE A 420 11.06 22.84 -29.72
CA ILE A 420 10.43 22.00 -28.66
C ILE A 420 10.57 20.54 -29.10
N LYS A 421 11.26 19.76 -28.33
CA LYS A 421 11.33 18.31 -28.51
C LYS A 421 10.44 17.61 -27.51
#